data_106c05f119e60ba89d97579135a22afc
#
_entry.id   106c05f119e60ba89d97579135a22afc
#
_cell.length_a   1.000
_cell.length_b   1.000
_cell.length_c   1.000
_cell.angle_alpha   90.00
_cell.angle_beta   90.00
_cell.angle_gamma   90.00
#
_symmetry.space_group_name_H-M   'P 1'
#
loop_
_entity.id
_entity.type
_entity.pdbx_description
1 polymer ?
#
loop_
_entity_poly.entity_id
_entity_poly.type
_entity_poly.pdbx_seq_one_letter_code
_entity_poly.pdbx_strand_id
1 'polypeptide(L)'
;MIRHAFFAGLLGLATASSAWAADMIEKTSPHSVAETIDRLEAAVEAAGATVFARVDHAAGAANVDMELRPTQMLMFGNPKLGTPAMLDGQTAGLDLPLRVLAYENGEGTVHVTYHDPASFAAAHGLPGDAKYIQMMTGALDKLTTAATAAE
;
A
#
# COMPACT_ATOMS: atom_id res chain seq x y z
N MET A 1 -6.44 -58.25 -37.80
CA MET A 1 -7.12 -57.58 -36.68
C MET A 1 -6.14 -56.64 -36.01
N ILE A 2 -6.21 -55.33 -36.33
CA ILE A 2 -5.26 -54.29 -35.84
C ILE A 2 -6.08 -53.44 -34.87
N ARG A 3 -5.71 -53.46 -33.57
CA ARG A 3 -6.33 -52.64 -32.52
C ARG A 3 -5.56 -51.33 -32.41
N HIS A 4 -6.23 -50.23 -32.74
CA HIS A 4 -5.70 -48.88 -32.54
C HIS A 4 -6.01 -48.44 -31.12
N ALA A 5 -4.98 -48.14 -30.32
CA ALA A 5 -5.07 -47.52 -29.03
C ALA A 5 -5.02 -46.01 -29.19
N PHE A 6 -6.11 -45.30 -28.84
CA PHE A 6 -6.17 -43.84 -28.73
C PHE A 6 -5.58 -43.43 -27.39
N PHE A 7 -4.48 -42.69 -27.44
CA PHE A 7 -3.92 -41.99 -26.29
C PHE A 7 -4.55 -40.58 -26.24
N ALA A 8 -5.43 -40.38 -25.28
CA ALA A 8 -5.96 -39.04 -24.99
C ALA A 8 -5.00 -38.34 -24.05
N GLY A 9 -4.25 -37.35 -24.59
CA GLY A 9 -3.40 -36.46 -23.79
C GLY A 9 -4.26 -35.41 -23.09
N LEU A 10 -4.28 -35.44 -21.76
CA LEU A 10 -4.87 -34.38 -20.93
C LEU A 10 -3.89 -33.20 -20.87
N LEU A 11 -4.19 -32.12 -21.58
CA LEU A 11 -3.49 -30.85 -21.43
C LEU A 11 -4.00 -30.17 -20.16
N GLY A 12 -3.24 -30.24 -19.09
CA GLY A 12 -3.51 -29.46 -17.86
C GLY A 12 -3.21 -27.97 -18.11
N LEU A 13 -4.24 -27.14 -18.19
CA LEU A 13 -4.08 -25.68 -18.10
C LEU A 13 -3.65 -25.32 -16.68
N ALA A 14 -2.37 -24.98 -16.51
CA ALA A 14 -1.91 -24.33 -15.29
C ALA A 14 -2.42 -22.88 -15.30
N THR A 15 -3.43 -22.59 -14.49
CA THR A 15 -3.84 -21.20 -14.20
C THR A 15 -2.77 -20.56 -13.32
N ALA A 16 -1.91 -19.73 -13.93
CA ALA A 16 -1.04 -18.85 -13.20
C ALA A 16 -1.92 -17.80 -12.51
N SER A 17 -2.19 -17.99 -11.23
CA SER A 17 -2.82 -16.97 -10.38
C SER A 17 -1.85 -15.80 -10.28
N SER A 18 -2.27 -14.65 -10.79
CA SER A 18 -1.53 -13.38 -10.66
C SER A 18 -1.51 -13.00 -9.18
N ALA A 19 -0.41 -13.26 -8.50
CA ALA A 19 -0.21 -13.01 -7.07
C ALA A 19 -0.01 -11.50 -6.73
N TRP A 20 -0.33 -10.59 -7.63
CA TRP A 20 -0.06 -9.15 -7.46
C TRP A 20 -1.22 -8.34 -6.83
N ALA A 21 -2.40 -8.93 -6.66
CA ALA A 21 -3.56 -8.22 -6.12
C ALA A 21 -3.76 -8.38 -4.60
N ALA A 22 -2.95 -9.21 -3.93
CA ALA A 22 -3.12 -9.51 -2.50
C ALA A 22 -2.34 -8.59 -1.55
N ASP A 23 -1.52 -7.68 -2.07
CA ASP A 23 -0.53 -6.95 -1.29
C ASP A 23 -0.92 -5.51 -0.95
N MET A 24 -2.09 -5.05 -1.39
CA MET A 24 -2.62 -3.72 -1.05
C MET A 24 -3.83 -3.81 -0.14
N ILE A 25 -3.81 -3.02 0.91
CA ILE A 25 -4.96 -2.83 1.81
C ILE A 25 -5.67 -1.56 1.37
N GLU A 26 -7.00 -1.62 1.26
CA GLU A 26 -7.84 -0.50 0.84
C GLU A 26 -8.96 -0.24 1.84
N LYS A 27 -9.27 1.05 2.04
CA LYS A 27 -10.42 1.54 2.83
C LYS A 27 -11.09 2.66 2.04
N THR A 28 -12.41 2.80 2.17
CA THR A 28 -13.14 3.96 1.66
C THR A 28 -13.11 5.11 2.66
N SER A 29 -13.10 6.34 2.17
CA SER A 29 -13.21 7.55 2.99
C SER A 29 -14.50 8.31 2.66
N PRO A 30 -15.23 8.81 3.65
CA PRO A 30 -16.38 9.70 3.42
C PRO A 30 -15.95 11.16 3.14
N HIS A 31 -14.65 11.45 3.22
CA HIS A 31 -14.07 12.78 3.05
C HIS A 31 -13.47 12.95 1.66
N SER A 32 -13.20 14.19 1.26
CA SER A 32 -12.40 14.46 0.06
C SER A 32 -10.96 13.89 0.20
N VAL A 33 -10.26 13.73 -0.92
CA VAL A 33 -8.85 13.27 -0.91
C VAL A 33 -7.98 14.19 -0.07
N ALA A 34 -8.13 15.52 -0.24
CA ALA A 34 -7.32 16.49 0.51
C ALA A 34 -7.59 16.38 2.03
N GLU A 35 -8.86 16.33 2.43
CA GLU A 35 -9.24 16.21 3.83
C GLU A 35 -8.81 14.86 4.44
N THR A 36 -8.93 13.77 3.68
CA THR A 36 -8.46 12.44 4.12
C THR A 36 -6.96 12.48 4.41
N ILE A 37 -6.17 13.12 3.56
CA ILE A 37 -4.73 13.26 3.77
C ILE A 37 -4.42 14.21 4.93
N ASP A 38 -5.16 15.33 5.10
CA ASP A 38 -5.00 16.23 6.26
C ASP A 38 -5.25 15.49 7.58
N ARG A 39 -6.30 14.67 7.64
CA ARG A 39 -6.63 13.84 8.82
C ARG A 39 -5.57 12.77 9.07
N LEU A 40 -5.05 12.15 8.02
CA LEU A 40 -3.95 11.18 8.11
C LEU A 40 -2.69 11.84 8.65
N GLU A 41 -2.31 13.01 8.13
CA GLU A 41 -1.15 13.78 8.56
C GLU A 41 -1.25 14.14 10.04
N ALA A 42 -2.37 14.68 10.47
CA ALA A 42 -2.63 14.98 11.88
C ALA A 42 -2.53 13.72 12.78
N ALA A 43 -3.06 12.57 12.33
CA ALA A 43 -2.97 11.32 13.07
C ALA A 43 -1.53 10.80 13.16
N VAL A 44 -0.74 10.93 12.09
CA VAL A 44 0.68 10.57 12.05
C VAL A 44 1.48 11.41 13.04
N GLU A 45 1.29 12.73 13.05
CA GLU A 45 1.97 13.64 13.95
C GLU A 45 1.58 13.38 15.42
N ALA A 46 0.30 13.17 15.69
CA ALA A 46 -0.19 12.83 17.04
C ALA A 46 0.38 11.49 17.54
N ALA A 47 0.70 10.56 16.65
CA ALA A 47 1.36 9.30 16.98
C ALA A 47 2.88 9.45 17.16
N GLY A 48 3.46 10.64 16.99
CA GLY A 48 4.88 10.91 17.15
C GLY A 48 5.74 10.36 16.00
N ALA A 49 5.14 10.12 14.84
CA ALA A 49 5.86 9.80 13.61
C ALA A 49 6.20 11.08 12.83
N THR A 50 7.16 10.98 11.93
CA THR A 50 7.61 12.10 11.11
C THR A 50 6.97 12.01 9.72
N VAL A 51 6.37 13.11 9.26
CA VAL A 51 5.95 13.29 7.87
C VAL A 51 7.17 13.74 7.08
N PHE A 52 7.52 13.00 6.03
CA PHE A 52 8.65 13.31 5.16
C PHE A 52 8.23 14.06 3.91
N ALA A 53 7.09 13.69 3.33
CA ALA A 53 6.57 14.35 2.14
C ALA A 53 5.06 14.13 2.00
N ARG A 54 4.41 15.12 1.38
CA ARG A 54 3.09 15.00 0.79
C ARG A 54 3.22 15.27 -0.70
N VAL A 55 2.76 14.36 -1.53
CA VAL A 55 2.86 14.44 -2.98
C VAL A 55 1.46 14.56 -3.56
N ASP A 56 1.20 15.66 -4.28
CA ASP A 56 -0.05 15.86 -5.03
C ASP A 56 0.17 15.46 -6.50
N HIS A 57 -0.27 14.26 -6.85
CA HIS A 57 -0.14 13.74 -8.21
C HIS A 57 -1.07 14.46 -9.19
N ALA A 58 -2.25 14.93 -8.74
CA ALA A 58 -3.18 15.66 -9.59
C ALA A 58 -2.60 17.05 -9.95
N ALA A 59 -1.99 17.75 -9.00
CA ALA A 59 -1.27 18.99 -9.28
C ALA A 59 -0.07 18.74 -10.21
N GLY A 60 0.63 17.62 -10.03
CA GLY A 60 1.70 17.22 -10.94
C GLY A 60 1.22 17.01 -12.38
N ALA A 61 0.08 16.35 -12.56
CA ALA A 61 -0.53 16.16 -13.87
C ALA A 61 -0.92 17.50 -14.54
N ALA A 62 -1.52 18.42 -13.77
CA ALA A 62 -1.88 19.74 -14.26
C ALA A 62 -0.68 20.54 -14.78
N ASN A 63 0.50 20.37 -14.19
CA ASN A 63 1.73 21.03 -14.63
C ASN A 63 2.24 20.58 -16.02
N VAL A 64 1.69 19.48 -16.55
CA VAL A 64 2.01 18.95 -17.89
C VAL A 64 0.76 18.89 -18.78
N ASP A 65 -0.23 19.74 -18.50
CA ASP A 65 -1.49 19.85 -19.24
C ASP A 65 -2.29 18.54 -19.33
N MET A 66 -2.22 17.70 -18.28
CA MET A 66 -2.96 16.46 -18.15
C MET A 66 -3.97 16.53 -17.00
N GLU A 67 -5.10 15.85 -17.16
CA GLU A 67 -6.10 15.72 -16.10
C GLU A 67 -5.94 14.42 -15.34
N LEU A 68 -5.81 14.51 -14.02
CA LEU A 68 -5.87 13.39 -13.11
C LEU A 68 -6.86 13.73 -11.99
N ARG A 69 -7.75 12.79 -11.68
CA ARG A 69 -8.63 12.95 -10.51
C ARG A 69 -7.81 13.17 -9.24
N PRO A 70 -8.39 13.78 -8.19
CA PRO A 70 -7.70 13.98 -6.93
C PRO A 70 -6.95 12.73 -6.50
N THR A 71 -5.63 12.86 -6.34
CA THR A 71 -4.74 11.75 -5.99
C THR A 71 -3.56 12.33 -5.22
N GLN A 72 -3.44 11.98 -3.93
CA GLN A 72 -2.37 12.47 -3.06
C GLN A 72 -1.76 11.34 -2.27
N MET A 73 -0.47 11.43 -2.00
CA MET A 73 0.28 10.45 -1.22
C MET A 73 0.96 11.12 -0.03
N LEU A 74 0.85 10.52 1.15
CA LEU A 74 1.61 10.90 2.33
C LEU A 74 2.72 9.88 2.58
N MET A 75 3.95 10.38 2.77
CA MET A 75 5.12 9.60 3.16
C MET A 75 5.48 9.92 4.60
N PHE A 76 5.51 8.92 5.46
CA PHE A 76 5.78 9.09 6.88
C PHE A 76 6.48 7.88 7.48
N GLY A 77 7.10 8.07 8.63
CA GLY A 77 7.77 6.96 9.31
C GLY A 77 8.30 7.32 10.68
N ASN A 78 8.84 6.29 11.33
CA ASN A 78 9.54 6.43 12.60
C ASN A 78 10.86 5.65 12.52
N PRO A 79 12.02 6.31 12.71
CA PRO A 79 13.32 5.64 12.70
C PRO A 79 13.43 4.45 13.67
N LYS A 80 12.66 4.46 14.78
CA LYS A 80 12.62 3.33 15.73
C LYS A 80 12.05 2.05 15.12
N LEU A 81 11.29 2.16 14.02
CA LEU A 81 10.73 1.02 13.27
C LEU A 81 11.51 0.76 11.98
N GLY A 82 11.83 1.80 11.24
CA GLY A 82 12.50 1.67 9.94
C GLY A 82 13.95 1.22 10.05
N THR A 83 14.69 1.71 11.07
CA THR A 83 16.11 1.33 11.22
C THR A 83 16.31 -0.16 11.50
N PRO A 84 15.56 -0.81 12.42
CA PRO A 84 15.68 -2.25 12.61
C PRO A 84 15.37 -3.05 11.32
N ALA A 85 14.37 -2.66 10.55
CA ALA A 85 14.06 -3.31 9.27
C ALA A 85 15.25 -3.22 8.28
N MET A 86 15.90 -2.05 8.19
CA MET A 86 17.07 -1.86 7.32
C MET A 86 18.34 -2.53 7.85
N LEU A 87 18.43 -2.77 9.16
CA LEU A 87 19.54 -3.56 9.73
C LEU A 87 19.41 -5.04 9.38
N ASP A 88 18.18 -5.57 9.30
CA ASP A 88 17.93 -6.95 8.88
C ASP A 88 18.04 -7.09 7.35
N GLY A 89 17.62 -6.07 6.57
CA GLY A 89 17.72 -6.05 5.12
C GLY A 89 17.79 -4.61 4.60
N GLN A 90 18.98 -4.16 4.19
CA GLN A 90 19.22 -2.76 3.82
C GLN A 90 18.36 -2.29 2.64
N THR A 91 17.97 -3.22 1.74
CA THR A 91 17.08 -2.95 0.61
C THR A 91 15.66 -2.53 1.03
N ALA A 92 15.26 -2.80 2.29
CA ALA A 92 14.00 -2.30 2.86
C ALA A 92 13.86 -0.77 2.76
N GLY A 93 14.97 -0.05 2.66
CA GLY A 93 14.97 1.39 2.43
C GLY A 93 14.31 1.86 1.12
N LEU A 94 14.06 0.95 0.16
CA LEU A 94 13.30 1.26 -1.06
C LEU A 94 11.81 1.48 -0.77
N ASP A 95 11.26 0.77 0.23
CA ASP A 95 9.85 0.84 0.60
C ASP A 95 9.58 1.67 1.86
N LEU A 96 10.62 2.18 2.47
CA LEU A 96 10.58 3.12 3.60
C LEU A 96 11.00 4.53 3.11
N PRO A 97 10.37 5.61 3.62
CA PRO A 97 9.26 5.66 4.59
C PRO A 97 7.98 4.99 4.12
N LEU A 98 7.06 4.65 5.05
CA LEU A 98 5.75 4.13 4.71
C LEU A 98 4.99 5.13 3.84
N ARG A 99 4.16 4.62 2.93
CA ARG A 99 3.39 5.41 1.96
C ARG A 99 1.92 5.03 2.02
N VAL A 100 1.07 6.05 2.07
CA VAL A 100 -0.38 5.91 1.99
C VAL A 100 -0.89 6.82 0.90
N LEU A 101 -1.64 6.27 -0.04
CA LEU A 101 -2.27 6.99 -1.15
C LEU A 101 -3.75 7.19 -0.83
N ALA A 102 -4.26 8.41 -1.01
CA ALA A 102 -5.69 8.68 -1.12
C ALA A 102 -6.00 9.11 -2.54
N TYR A 103 -7.05 8.54 -3.15
CA TYR A 103 -7.44 8.85 -4.52
C TYR A 103 -8.95 8.75 -4.72
N GLU A 104 -9.47 9.52 -5.67
CA GLU A 104 -10.85 9.46 -6.10
C GLU A 104 -10.97 8.57 -7.34
N ASN A 105 -11.85 7.57 -7.30
CA ASN A 105 -12.10 6.69 -8.44
C ASN A 105 -13.04 7.32 -9.47
N GLY A 106 -13.36 6.60 -10.56
CA GLY A 106 -14.23 7.09 -11.64
C GLY A 106 -15.68 7.31 -11.23
N GLU A 107 -16.10 6.82 -10.07
CA GLU A 107 -17.44 6.92 -9.50
C GLU A 107 -17.55 8.03 -8.44
N GLY A 108 -16.45 8.76 -8.20
CA GLY A 108 -16.38 9.82 -7.18
C GLY A 108 -16.21 9.30 -5.76
N THR A 109 -15.88 8.01 -5.59
CA THR A 109 -15.58 7.44 -4.27
C THR A 109 -14.11 7.65 -3.93
N VAL A 110 -13.84 8.12 -2.71
CA VAL A 110 -12.48 8.28 -2.21
C VAL A 110 -12.01 7.01 -1.52
N HIS A 111 -10.85 6.55 -1.93
CA HIS A 111 -10.16 5.37 -1.39
C HIS A 111 -8.84 5.76 -0.75
N VAL A 112 -8.46 5.02 0.29
CA VAL A 112 -7.15 5.06 0.92
C VAL A 112 -6.52 3.70 0.73
N THR A 113 -5.30 3.65 0.17
CA THR A 113 -4.61 2.39 -0.09
C THR A 113 -3.14 2.45 0.32
N TYR A 114 -2.60 1.31 0.73
CA TYR A 114 -1.20 1.14 1.10
C TYR A 114 -0.78 -0.33 0.97
N HIS A 115 0.53 -0.56 0.82
CA HIS A 115 1.08 -1.91 0.81
C HIS A 115 1.07 -2.53 2.21
N ASP A 116 0.67 -3.81 2.30
CA ASP A 116 0.77 -4.58 3.53
C ASP A 116 2.26 -4.72 3.93
N PRO A 117 2.66 -4.34 5.15
CA PRO A 117 4.02 -4.56 5.62
C PRO A 117 4.51 -6.01 5.57
N ALA A 118 3.61 -6.99 5.57
CA ALA A 118 3.99 -8.39 5.40
C ALA A 118 4.54 -8.69 4.00
N SER A 119 3.96 -8.09 2.95
CA SER A 119 4.46 -8.25 1.58
C SER A 119 5.80 -7.55 1.37
N PHE A 120 5.98 -6.37 1.94
CA PHE A 120 7.25 -5.68 1.98
C PHE A 120 8.33 -6.52 2.68
N ALA A 121 8.01 -7.17 3.81
CA ALA A 121 8.94 -8.07 4.49
C ALA A 121 9.40 -9.22 3.59
N ALA A 122 8.45 -9.85 2.87
CA ALA A 122 8.75 -10.93 1.94
C ALA A 122 9.63 -10.47 0.77
N ALA A 123 9.36 -9.27 0.21
CA ALA A 123 10.13 -8.70 -0.90
C ALA A 123 11.59 -8.44 -0.56
N HIS A 124 11.89 -8.12 0.69
CA HIS A 124 13.25 -7.80 1.16
C HIS A 124 13.90 -8.91 1.98
N GLY A 125 13.26 -10.09 2.08
CA GLY A 125 13.78 -11.24 2.83
C GLY A 125 13.84 -11.00 4.35
N LEU A 126 12.97 -10.12 4.87
CA LEU A 126 12.89 -9.82 6.29
C LEU A 126 12.07 -10.89 7.04
N PRO A 127 12.32 -11.12 8.34
CA PRO A 127 11.45 -12.00 9.14
C PRO A 127 10.02 -11.44 9.18
N GLY A 128 9.04 -12.20 8.66
CA GLY A 128 7.64 -11.76 8.58
C GLY A 128 6.97 -11.60 9.96
N ASP A 129 7.50 -12.27 10.99
CA ASP A 129 7.07 -12.18 12.39
C ASP A 129 7.85 -11.13 13.19
N ALA A 130 8.73 -10.36 12.55
CA ALA A 130 9.50 -9.32 13.23
C ALA A 130 8.56 -8.30 13.89
N LYS A 131 8.92 -7.90 15.11
CA LYS A 131 8.13 -6.95 15.90
C LYS A 131 7.88 -5.63 15.17
N TYR A 132 8.86 -5.12 14.42
CA TYR A 132 8.71 -3.89 13.66
C TYR A 132 7.68 -4.04 12.51
N ILE A 133 7.56 -5.22 11.87
CA ILE A 133 6.53 -5.49 10.85
C ILE A 133 5.14 -5.46 11.48
N GLN A 134 4.95 -6.13 12.62
CA GLN A 134 3.68 -6.12 13.35
C GLN A 134 3.29 -4.70 13.78
N MET A 135 4.28 -3.90 14.23
CA MET A 135 4.05 -2.52 14.64
C MET A 135 3.71 -1.62 13.44
N MET A 136 4.37 -1.78 12.29
CA MET A 136 4.03 -1.05 11.04
C MET A 136 2.61 -1.38 10.58
N THR A 137 2.24 -2.68 10.57
CA THR A 137 0.88 -3.13 10.22
C THR A 137 -0.17 -2.49 11.12
N GLY A 138 0.02 -2.57 12.44
CA GLY A 138 -0.91 -1.97 13.40
C GLY A 138 -0.97 -0.44 13.31
N ALA A 139 0.15 0.22 13.06
CA ALA A 139 0.20 1.67 12.88
C ALA A 139 -0.57 2.10 11.63
N LEU A 140 -0.32 1.48 10.47
CA LEU A 140 -1.01 1.78 9.22
C LEU A 140 -2.53 1.57 9.36
N ASP A 141 -2.95 0.45 9.93
CA ASP A 141 -4.37 0.18 10.15
C ASP A 141 -5.02 1.25 11.03
N LYS A 142 -4.41 1.58 12.17
CA LYS A 142 -4.92 2.58 13.10
C LYS A 142 -4.98 3.98 12.49
N LEU A 143 -3.92 4.41 11.82
CA LEU A 143 -3.80 5.75 11.25
C LEU A 143 -4.77 5.95 10.09
N THR A 144 -4.88 4.96 9.19
CA THR A 144 -5.83 5.03 8.07
C THR A 144 -7.28 4.91 8.53
N THR A 145 -7.58 4.12 9.57
CA THR A 145 -8.91 4.08 10.18
C THR A 145 -9.28 5.43 10.77
N ALA A 146 -8.37 6.11 11.47
CA ALA A 146 -8.62 7.45 12.00
C ALA A 146 -8.85 8.48 10.87
N ALA A 147 -8.10 8.38 9.77
CA ALA A 147 -8.24 9.28 8.64
C ALA A 147 -9.57 9.11 7.88
N THR A 148 -10.11 7.89 7.86
CA THR A 148 -11.35 7.55 7.13
C THR A 148 -12.59 7.43 8.02
N ALA A 149 -12.48 7.75 9.32
CA ALA A 149 -13.63 7.73 10.24
C ALA A 149 -14.64 8.81 9.85
N ALA A 150 -15.93 8.43 9.77
CA ALA A 150 -17.02 9.41 9.72
C ALA A 150 -17.05 10.23 11.03
N GLU A 151 -17.54 11.46 10.95
CA GLU A 151 -17.75 12.32 12.14
C GLU A 151 -18.87 11.78 13.04
#